data_ba4ec1a447bb83e5c4de3f6ee17aa22e
#
_entry.id   ba4ec1a447bb83e5c4de3f6ee17aa22e
#
_cell.length_a   1.000
_cell.length_b   1.000
_cell.length_c   1.000
_cell.angle_alpha   90.00
_cell.angle_beta   90.00
_cell.angle_gamma   90.00
#
_symmetry.space_group_name_H-M   'P 1'
#
loop_
_entity.id
_entity.type
_entity.pdbx_description
1 polymer ?
#
loop_
_entity_poly.entity_id
_entity_poly.type
_entity_poly.pdbx_seq_one_letter_code
_entity_poly.pdbx_strand_id
1 'polypeptide(L)'
;MKRIKTLWLLAILIFAGFAKPVYLKAADFSVRLMPAYEFAFESKFQNVLSGTVAFDLNAFTVRSRDDIYMSVQASPVILLAPNVDPVLIYNFNGALGYTFRFTDRFSISAEGLGGMWMLPENTEKKLKSASGPSFGGRLSANYHISPALKAGIFGGYQNYYYSPKPFLQSVQAGIGISINLTKSLFKKDVVAMQDFETQPLFPIFYAHYDSSNFGTVSFTNLEKNDLTDVEVSVYIEQFMSVPKVVGNYDRVKPGEEFSVELTAFLNESIMNQMQKQLTDAVVTVTYKNLGQKGTYENRFFLQTLTRNSMSWEDDRRAAAFVSAKDGAVQRFSRQIMLALRNKIDSAPSVNQLYANAVFDVLKAYGINYVIDPTSVFSTSDTVAVDFLQFPYQTLLYHGGDCDDLSILNCSLFEALGIQTAFITIPGHIYMAYDSGLSESQADKIYGKNKYIVQNGIVWIPYEITVPQDSYELGLKLGIRQWNKYPNEHNLIPIHDAWNEFKPVTVPESDVSLQFPKGAIK
;
A
#
# COMPACT_ATOMS: atom_id res chain seq x y z
N MET A 1 -6.77 20.49 50.47
CA MET A 1 -7.32 19.20 49.99
C MET A 1 -8.09 19.25 48.65
N LYS A 2 -8.87 20.29 48.31
CA LYS A 2 -9.59 20.35 47.02
C LYS A 2 -8.68 20.44 45.79
N ARG A 3 -7.55 21.17 45.85
CA ARG A 3 -6.63 21.33 44.69
C ARG A 3 -5.80 20.07 44.33
N ILE A 4 -5.55 19.20 45.29
CA ILE A 4 -4.83 17.92 45.05
C ILE A 4 -5.72 16.91 44.32
N LYS A 5 -7.03 16.88 44.64
CA LYS A 5 -7.99 16.01 43.91
C LYS A 5 -8.14 16.39 42.44
N THR A 6 -8.03 17.68 42.12
CA THR A 6 -8.14 18.15 40.70
C THR A 6 -6.90 17.79 39.89
N LEU A 7 -5.69 17.79 40.47
CA LEU A 7 -4.47 17.34 39.80
C LEU A 7 -4.47 15.81 39.52
N TRP A 8 -4.98 15.02 40.49
CA TRP A 8 -5.14 13.57 40.28
C TRP A 8 -6.21 13.23 39.26
N LEU A 9 -7.29 14.01 39.17
CA LEU A 9 -8.30 13.85 38.12
C LEU A 9 -7.76 14.24 36.74
N LEU A 10 -6.92 15.29 36.64
CA LEU A 10 -6.26 15.66 35.39
C LEU A 10 -5.24 14.58 34.95
N ALA A 11 -4.48 14.00 35.87
CA ALA A 11 -3.56 12.90 35.57
C ALA A 11 -4.32 11.64 35.12
N ILE A 12 -5.45 11.31 35.78
CA ILE A 12 -6.30 10.17 35.40
C ILE A 12 -6.99 10.43 34.04
N LEU A 13 -7.43 11.66 33.75
CA LEU A 13 -8.02 12.01 32.45
C LEU A 13 -6.99 12.01 31.32
N ILE A 14 -5.74 12.36 31.59
CA ILE A 14 -4.63 12.21 30.62
C ILE A 14 -4.34 10.72 30.36
N PHE A 15 -4.42 9.86 31.38
CA PHE A 15 -4.26 8.40 31.22
C PHE A 15 -5.50 7.69 30.64
N ALA A 16 -6.71 8.14 30.96
CA ALA A 16 -7.96 7.54 30.48
C ALA A 16 -8.28 7.86 29.00
N GLY A 17 -7.70 8.93 28.44
CA GLY A 17 -7.83 9.27 27.01
C GLY A 17 -7.04 8.34 26.06
N PHE A 18 -6.28 7.39 26.59
CA PHE A 18 -5.40 6.50 25.83
C PHE A 18 -5.72 5.00 26.02
N ALA A 19 -6.98 4.61 25.89
CA ALA A 19 -7.34 3.19 25.76
C ALA A 19 -6.92 2.67 24.37
N LYS A 20 -5.61 2.71 24.05
CA LYS A 20 -5.03 2.06 22.89
C LYS A 20 -4.24 0.84 23.33
N PRO A 21 -4.20 -0.25 22.56
CA PRO A 21 -3.45 -1.44 22.93
C PRO A 21 -1.97 -1.11 23.14
N VAL A 22 -1.40 -1.60 24.23
CA VAL A 22 0.03 -1.54 24.53
C VAL A 22 0.67 -2.81 23.95
N TYR A 23 1.67 -2.64 23.13
CA TYR A 23 2.39 -3.75 22.49
C TYR A 23 3.76 -3.95 23.14
N LEU A 24 4.11 -5.22 23.38
CA LEU A 24 5.46 -5.58 23.77
C LEU A 24 6.37 -5.52 22.53
N LYS A 25 7.49 -4.81 22.62
CA LYS A 25 8.54 -4.77 21.59
C LYS A 25 9.84 -5.36 22.11
N ALA A 26 10.81 -5.57 21.23
CA ALA A 26 12.18 -5.87 21.65
C ALA A 26 12.69 -4.78 22.59
N ALA A 27 13.26 -5.20 23.74
CA ALA A 27 13.68 -4.27 24.76
C ALA A 27 14.89 -3.43 24.31
N ASP A 28 14.76 -2.11 24.40
CA ASP A 28 15.85 -1.17 24.18
C ASP A 28 16.41 -0.69 25.53
N PHE A 29 17.72 -0.73 25.69
CA PHE A 29 18.42 -0.23 26.88
C PHE A 29 19.13 1.08 26.56
N SER A 30 18.99 2.08 27.44
CA SER A 30 19.66 3.37 27.28
C SER A 30 20.29 3.83 28.59
N VAL A 31 21.38 4.60 28.47
CA VAL A 31 21.98 5.35 29.58
C VAL A 31 21.77 6.83 29.34
N ARG A 32 21.26 7.53 30.37
CA ARG A 32 21.10 9.00 30.32
C ARG A 32 22.02 9.67 31.34
N LEU A 33 22.66 10.77 30.93
CA LEU A 33 23.41 11.68 31.79
C LEU A 33 22.70 13.04 31.80
N MET A 34 22.33 13.53 32.99
CA MET A 34 21.47 14.71 33.15
C MET A 34 21.98 15.62 34.24
N PRO A 35 22.94 16.51 33.96
CA PRO A 35 23.31 17.59 34.86
C PRO A 35 22.16 18.63 34.97
N ALA A 36 21.90 19.13 36.17
CA ALA A 36 20.86 20.08 36.45
C ALA A 36 21.27 21.11 37.51
N TYR A 37 20.69 22.29 37.38
CA TYR A 37 20.58 23.26 38.43
C TYR A 37 19.19 23.15 39.07
N GLU A 38 19.15 23.18 40.41
CA GLU A 38 17.91 23.09 41.18
C GLU A 38 17.67 24.38 41.93
N PHE A 39 16.53 24.99 41.69
CA PHE A 39 16.06 26.16 42.43
C PHE A 39 15.29 25.70 43.68
N ALA A 40 15.95 25.80 44.85
CA ALA A 40 15.34 25.43 46.11
C ALA A 40 14.30 26.46 46.57
N PHE A 41 13.18 25.98 47.14
CA PHE A 41 12.17 26.86 47.73
C PHE A 41 12.54 27.27 49.16
N GLU A 42 13.41 26.52 49.80
CA GLU A 42 13.90 26.84 51.16
C GLU A 42 15.05 27.85 51.08
N SER A 43 14.88 28.99 51.74
CA SER A 43 15.87 30.08 51.75
C SER A 43 17.23 29.72 52.37
N LYS A 44 17.34 28.56 52.99
CA LYS A 44 18.57 28.05 53.60
C LYS A 44 19.63 27.63 52.56
N PHE A 45 19.17 27.26 51.33
CA PHE A 45 20.03 26.82 50.25
C PHE A 45 20.07 27.91 49.18
N GLN A 46 21.26 28.38 48.81
CA GLN A 46 21.42 29.40 47.77
C GLN A 46 21.45 28.76 46.37
N ASN A 47 22.11 27.61 46.26
CA ASN A 47 22.27 26.89 45.02
C ASN A 47 22.26 25.39 45.29
N VAL A 48 21.65 24.64 44.41
CA VAL A 48 21.65 23.18 44.42
C VAL A 48 22.04 22.68 43.03
N LEU A 49 23.07 21.84 42.98
CA LEU A 49 23.55 21.25 41.75
C LEU A 49 23.29 19.74 41.82
N SER A 50 22.78 19.15 40.75
CA SER A 50 22.61 17.71 40.68
C SER A 50 23.10 17.15 39.34
N GLY A 51 23.49 15.88 39.35
CA GLY A 51 23.85 15.16 38.16
C GLY A 51 23.24 13.77 38.20
N THR A 52 22.31 13.46 37.32
CA THR A 52 21.62 12.18 37.29
C THR A 52 22.23 11.24 36.27
N VAL A 53 22.52 10.01 36.68
CA VAL A 53 22.76 8.87 35.80
C VAL A 53 21.52 7.99 35.84
N ALA A 54 20.93 7.72 34.68
CA ALA A 54 19.73 6.89 34.57
C ALA A 54 19.96 5.73 33.60
N PHE A 55 19.45 4.56 33.98
CA PHE A 55 19.37 3.39 33.13
C PHE A 55 17.92 3.16 32.77
N ASP A 56 17.59 3.26 31.48
CA ASP A 56 16.24 3.15 30.98
C ASP A 56 16.03 1.84 30.23
N LEU A 57 14.87 1.21 30.48
CA LEU A 57 14.36 0.05 29.76
C LEU A 57 13.10 0.46 29.02
N ASN A 58 13.15 0.43 27.67
CA ASN A 58 12.02 0.66 26.79
C ASN A 58 11.54 -0.69 26.23
N ALA A 59 10.51 -1.27 26.81
CA ALA A 59 9.97 -2.58 26.40
C ALA A 59 8.54 -2.50 25.86
N PHE A 60 7.89 -1.35 25.96
CA PHE A 60 6.49 -1.20 25.58
C PHE A 60 6.29 -0.03 24.62
N THR A 61 5.41 -0.22 23.64
CA THR A 61 4.97 0.84 22.75
C THR A 61 3.44 0.94 22.74
N VAL A 62 2.92 2.15 22.64
CA VAL A 62 1.47 2.42 22.62
C VAL A 62 1.01 2.72 21.18
N ARG A 63 1.90 3.27 20.38
CA ARG A 63 1.74 3.54 18.95
C ARG A 63 3.07 3.25 18.26
N SER A 64 3.09 3.24 16.95
CA SER A 64 4.33 3.05 16.19
C SER A 64 5.49 3.98 16.57
N ARG A 65 5.19 5.11 17.23
CA ARG A 65 6.16 6.16 17.60
C ARG A 65 6.25 6.48 19.08
N ASP A 66 5.34 5.96 19.92
CA ASP A 66 5.24 6.32 21.34
C ASP A 66 5.73 5.17 22.21
N ASP A 67 6.58 5.47 23.18
CA ASP A 67 7.20 4.48 24.07
C ASP A 67 6.85 4.71 25.54
N ILE A 68 6.65 3.61 26.27
CA ILE A 68 6.66 3.60 27.73
C ILE A 68 8.01 3.02 28.18
N TYR A 69 8.66 3.69 29.11
CA TYR A 69 9.92 3.23 29.67
C TYR A 69 9.92 3.22 31.19
N MET A 70 10.70 2.30 31.75
CA MET A 70 11.05 2.26 33.15
C MET A 70 12.50 2.68 33.32
N SER A 71 12.83 3.33 34.44
CA SER A 71 14.16 3.85 34.69
C SER A 71 14.59 3.62 36.14
N VAL A 72 15.87 3.34 36.33
CA VAL A 72 16.53 3.40 37.64
C VAL A 72 17.55 4.53 37.57
N GLN A 73 17.51 5.43 38.53
CA GLN A 73 18.27 6.69 38.52
C GLN A 73 19.05 6.86 39.83
N ALA A 74 20.30 7.31 39.68
CA ALA A 74 21.15 7.73 40.79
C ALA A 74 21.62 9.17 40.57
N SER A 75 21.47 10.03 41.58
CA SER A 75 21.77 11.45 41.49
C SER A 75 22.57 11.92 42.71
N PRO A 76 23.86 12.23 42.59
CA PRO A 76 24.53 13.07 43.56
C PRO A 76 23.92 14.50 43.50
N VAL A 77 23.62 15.06 44.65
CA VAL A 77 23.06 16.40 44.81
C VAL A 77 23.90 17.20 45.77
N ILE A 78 24.44 18.31 45.31
CA ILE A 78 25.33 19.20 46.07
C ILE A 78 24.52 20.40 46.57
N LEU A 79 24.40 20.52 47.86
CA LEU A 79 23.72 21.62 48.53
C LEU A 79 24.72 22.70 48.91
N LEU A 80 24.51 23.91 48.42
CA LEU A 80 25.36 25.08 48.68
C LEU A 80 24.56 26.07 49.53
N ALA A 81 25.08 26.37 50.73
CA ALA A 81 24.52 27.37 51.62
C ALA A 81 25.57 28.45 52.00
N PRO A 82 25.15 29.67 52.35
CA PRO A 82 26.11 30.72 52.76
C PRO A 82 26.90 30.29 53.97
N ASN A 83 28.23 30.48 53.91
CA ASN A 83 29.14 30.21 55.03
C ASN A 83 29.15 28.78 55.59
N VAL A 84 28.71 27.83 54.81
CA VAL A 84 28.72 26.40 55.12
C VAL A 84 29.39 25.62 54.01
N ASP A 85 30.22 24.65 54.34
CA ASP A 85 30.83 23.75 53.36
C ASP A 85 29.75 23.03 52.56
N PRO A 86 30.00 22.75 51.24
CA PRO A 86 29.10 21.99 50.39
C PRO A 86 28.72 20.63 51.02
N VAL A 87 27.42 20.35 51.05
CA VAL A 87 26.89 19.06 51.53
C VAL A 87 26.46 18.22 50.33
N LEU A 88 26.94 17.00 50.28
CA LEU A 88 26.62 16.04 49.25
C LEU A 88 25.56 15.05 49.79
N ILE A 89 24.45 14.95 49.11
CA ILE A 89 23.47 13.89 49.31
C ILE A 89 23.33 13.05 48.05
N TYR A 90 22.89 11.82 48.20
CA TYR A 90 22.63 10.92 47.09
C TYR A 90 21.13 10.65 47.02
N ASN A 91 20.57 10.70 45.81
CA ASN A 91 19.18 10.40 45.55
C ASN A 91 19.04 9.22 44.58
N PHE A 92 18.29 8.20 44.95
CA PHE A 92 18.03 7.01 44.15
C PHE A 92 16.55 6.92 43.86
N ASN A 93 16.17 6.90 42.58
CA ASN A 93 14.78 6.88 42.14
C ASN A 93 14.52 5.74 41.16
N GLY A 94 13.35 5.15 41.28
CA GLY A 94 12.69 4.47 40.15
C GLY A 94 11.82 5.48 39.41
N ALA A 95 11.70 5.32 38.09
CA ALA A 95 10.83 6.17 37.29
C ALA A 95 9.99 5.34 36.31
N LEU A 96 8.80 5.86 36.04
CA LEU A 96 7.96 5.41 34.93
C LEU A 96 7.73 6.61 34.02
N GLY A 97 8.06 6.46 32.73
CA GLY A 97 7.99 7.53 31.76
C GLY A 97 7.26 7.14 30.48
N TYR A 98 6.73 8.16 29.84
CA TYR A 98 6.10 8.10 28.53
C TYR A 98 6.78 9.07 27.60
N THR A 99 7.13 8.59 26.37
CA THR A 99 7.72 9.41 25.32
C THR A 99 6.76 9.51 24.16
N PHE A 100 6.37 10.73 23.82
CA PHE A 100 5.63 11.06 22.62
C PHE A 100 6.56 11.60 21.54
N ARG A 101 6.57 10.97 20.37
CA ARG A 101 7.44 11.34 19.26
C ARG A 101 6.65 12.06 18.17
N PHE A 102 6.91 13.35 17.97
CA PHE A 102 6.26 14.17 16.93
C PHE A 102 6.79 13.85 15.54
N THR A 103 8.12 13.74 15.43
CA THR A 103 8.85 13.44 14.21
C THR A 103 9.95 12.43 14.53
N ASP A 104 10.67 11.95 13.50
CA ASP A 104 11.81 11.06 13.72
C ASP A 104 12.95 11.73 14.51
N ARG A 105 12.98 13.07 14.50
CA ARG A 105 14.01 13.87 15.18
C ARG A 105 13.58 14.49 16.50
N PHE A 106 12.28 14.66 16.78
CA PHE A 106 11.80 15.36 17.98
C PHE A 106 10.84 14.54 18.81
N SER A 107 11.08 14.51 20.12
CA SER A 107 10.18 13.87 21.08
C SER A 107 10.08 14.68 22.39
N ILE A 108 8.96 14.49 23.08
CA ILE A 108 8.75 14.97 24.46
C ILE A 108 8.54 13.76 25.34
N SER A 109 9.15 13.78 26.53
CA SER A 109 8.98 12.72 27.53
C SER A 109 8.48 13.32 28.82
N ALA A 110 7.58 12.59 29.50
CA ALA A 110 7.14 12.88 30.86
C ALA A 110 7.45 11.68 31.74
N GLU A 111 8.03 11.90 32.92
CA GLU A 111 8.32 10.82 33.86
C GLU A 111 7.91 11.20 35.30
N GLY A 112 7.39 10.21 36.02
CA GLY A 112 7.16 10.28 37.46
C GLY A 112 8.28 9.56 38.21
N LEU A 113 8.78 10.16 39.26
CA LEU A 113 9.93 9.74 40.06
C LEU A 113 9.52 9.37 41.46
N GLY A 114 10.04 8.27 41.99
CA GLY A 114 9.85 7.87 43.38
C GLY A 114 11.02 7.08 43.91
N GLY A 115 11.50 7.38 45.13
CA GLY A 115 12.66 6.72 45.67
C GLY A 115 13.06 7.21 47.04
N MET A 116 14.35 7.28 47.30
CA MET A 116 14.91 7.69 48.57
C MET A 116 16.18 8.52 48.40
N TRP A 117 16.37 9.48 49.25
CA TRP A 117 17.62 10.21 49.38
C TRP A 117 18.37 9.75 50.62
N MET A 118 19.70 9.94 50.64
CA MET A 118 20.58 9.64 51.76
C MET A 118 21.70 10.67 51.88
N LEU A 119 21.99 11.03 53.09
CA LEU A 119 23.16 11.79 53.51
C LEU A 119 24.11 10.80 54.22
N PRO A 120 25.31 10.52 53.69
CA PRO A 120 26.29 9.72 54.40
C PRO A 120 26.85 10.48 55.61
N GLU A 121 27.27 9.75 56.63
CA GLU A 121 27.96 10.31 57.77
C GLU A 121 29.28 10.95 57.34
N ASN A 122 29.60 12.14 57.84
CA ASN A 122 30.86 12.79 57.61
C ASN A 122 31.39 13.35 58.93
N THR A 123 32.37 12.67 59.50
CA THR A 123 32.97 12.95 60.80
C THR A 123 33.72 14.27 60.80
N GLU A 124 34.38 14.62 59.70
CA GLU A 124 35.13 15.90 59.59
C GLU A 124 34.19 17.09 59.59
N LYS A 125 33.04 16.99 58.94
CA LYS A 125 32.02 18.02 58.88
C LYS A 125 30.97 17.92 60.01
N LYS A 126 31.13 16.99 60.94
CA LYS A 126 30.20 16.74 62.06
C LYS A 126 28.75 16.46 61.56
N LEU A 127 28.59 15.89 60.36
CA LEU A 127 27.29 15.52 59.80
C LEU A 127 26.92 14.10 60.22
N LYS A 128 25.74 13.92 60.79
CA LYS A 128 25.17 12.59 61.04
C LYS A 128 24.46 12.07 59.81
N SER A 129 24.46 10.77 59.62
CA SER A 129 23.70 10.15 58.54
C SER A 129 22.20 10.47 58.63
N ALA A 130 21.59 10.70 57.50
CA ALA A 130 20.14 10.93 57.40
C ALA A 130 19.63 10.34 56.08
N SER A 131 18.36 9.94 56.05
CA SER A 131 17.71 9.48 54.84
C SER A 131 16.21 9.73 54.89
N GLY A 132 15.56 9.69 53.75
CA GLY A 132 14.11 9.85 53.68
C GLY A 132 13.60 9.58 52.26
N PRO A 133 12.27 9.53 52.08
CA PRO A 133 11.70 9.34 50.76
C PRO A 133 11.90 10.58 49.85
N SER A 134 12.00 10.32 48.56
CA SER A 134 12.01 11.35 47.54
C SER A 134 10.97 11.06 46.47
N PHE A 135 10.37 12.09 45.91
CA PHE A 135 9.44 11.97 44.79
C PHE A 135 9.44 13.22 43.93
N GLY A 136 9.11 13.05 42.66
CA GLY A 136 9.15 14.16 41.72
C GLY A 136 8.52 13.82 40.37
N GLY A 137 8.67 14.74 39.47
CA GLY A 137 8.27 14.56 38.08
C GLY A 137 9.12 15.41 37.15
N ARG A 138 9.33 14.97 35.92
CA ARG A 138 10.18 15.63 34.94
C ARG A 138 9.54 15.62 33.59
N LEU A 139 9.68 16.72 32.86
CA LEU A 139 9.36 16.86 31.43
C LEU A 139 10.65 17.12 30.67
N SER A 140 10.82 16.46 29.51
CA SER A 140 12.02 16.60 28.68
C SER A 140 11.63 16.81 27.22
N ALA A 141 12.31 17.70 26.53
CA ALA A 141 12.24 17.86 25.08
C ALA A 141 13.56 17.38 24.48
N ASN A 142 13.51 16.40 23.58
CA ASN A 142 14.67 15.69 23.08
C ASN A 142 14.79 15.82 21.56
N TYR A 143 16.02 15.98 21.08
CA TYR A 143 16.41 15.91 19.68
C TYR A 143 17.20 14.62 19.44
N HIS A 144 16.76 13.80 18.47
CA HIS A 144 17.40 12.55 18.08
C HIS A 144 18.49 12.85 17.04
N ILE A 145 19.76 12.81 17.47
CA ILE A 145 20.94 13.04 16.62
C ILE A 145 21.17 11.83 15.72
N SER A 146 21.01 10.63 16.30
CA SER A 146 21.09 9.35 15.60
C SER A 146 20.12 8.34 16.23
N PRO A 147 19.92 7.13 15.66
CA PRO A 147 19.10 6.08 16.29
C PRO A 147 19.54 5.74 17.71
N ALA A 148 20.83 5.88 18.02
CA ALA A 148 21.39 5.56 19.33
C ALA A 148 21.64 6.78 20.22
N LEU A 149 21.71 8.02 19.68
CA LEU A 149 22.09 9.21 20.42
C LEU A 149 20.99 10.26 20.38
N LYS A 150 20.56 10.74 21.55
CA LYS A 150 19.67 11.89 21.68
C LYS A 150 20.22 12.87 22.73
N ALA A 151 19.96 14.16 22.51
CA ALA A 151 20.24 15.23 23.44
C ALA A 151 18.98 16.06 23.65
N GLY A 152 18.85 16.69 24.82
CA GLY A 152 17.65 17.47 25.13
C GLY A 152 17.81 18.37 26.34
N ILE A 153 16.74 19.10 26.60
CA ILE A 153 16.58 19.92 27.80
C ILE A 153 15.47 19.32 28.64
N PHE A 154 15.55 19.52 29.94
CA PHE A 154 14.48 19.09 30.83
C PHE A 154 14.21 20.11 31.93
N GLY A 155 12.98 20.06 32.45
CA GLY A 155 12.55 20.74 33.63
C GLY A 155 11.72 19.80 34.50
N GLY A 156 11.80 19.96 35.81
CA GLY A 156 11.11 19.06 36.73
C GLY A 156 10.95 19.63 38.12
N TYR A 157 10.23 18.89 38.94
CA TYR A 157 10.07 19.15 40.36
C TYR A 157 10.57 17.94 41.13
N GLN A 158 11.32 18.19 42.24
CA GLN A 158 11.84 17.17 43.13
C GLN A 158 11.56 17.57 44.59
N ASN A 159 11.13 16.61 45.39
CA ASN A 159 10.92 16.77 46.80
C ASN A 159 11.70 15.70 47.56
N TYR A 160 12.47 16.17 48.54
CA TYR A 160 13.26 15.36 49.44
C TYR A 160 12.61 15.49 50.84
N TYR A 161 12.02 14.42 51.34
CA TYR A 161 11.21 14.44 52.52
C TYR A 161 11.97 13.88 53.74
N TYR A 162 11.97 14.62 54.84
CA TYR A 162 12.50 14.17 56.12
C TYR A 162 11.40 14.40 57.19
N SER A 163 10.84 13.27 57.68
CA SER A 163 9.63 13.30 58.55
C SER A 163 9.77 14.27 59.73
N PRO A 164 8.74 15.11 60.02
CA PRO A 164 7.43 15.17 59.36
C PRO A 164 7.29 16.22 58.26
N LYS A 165 8.36 16.83 57.74
CA LYS A 165 8.32 17.93 56.78
C LYS A 165 9.25 17.70 55.60
N PRO A 166 9.01 18.34 54.45
CA PRO A 166 9.98 18.41 53.38
C PRO A 166 11.30 19.01 53.88
N PHE A 167 12.39 18.36 53.54
CA PHE A 167 13.75 18.84 53.83
C PHE A 167 14.21 19.82 52.74
N LEU A 168 13.94 19.47 51.49
CA LEU A 168 14.27 20.26 50.31
C LEU A 168 13.19 20.06 49.26
N GLN A 169 12.68 21.16 48.73
CA GLN A 169 11.81 21.18 47.55
C GLN A 169 12.47 22.05 46.50
N SER A 170 12.54 21.53 45.26
CA SER A 170 13.24 22.23 44.19
C SER A 170 12.54 22.08 42.83
N VAL A 171 12.73 23.10 42.00
CA VAL A 171 12.48 23.01 40.55
C VAL A 171 13.81 22.81 39.86
N GLN A 172 13.90 21.79 39.07
CA GLN A 172 15.09 21.41 38.29
C GLN A 172 15.03 21.98 36.88
N ALA A 173 16.17 22.43 36.37
CA ALA A 173 16.36 22.70 34.93
C ALA A 173 17.75 22.19 34.50
N GLY A 174 17.82 21.53 33.39
CA GLY A 174 19.07 20.92 32.95
C GLY A 174 19.06 20.47 31.50
N ILE A 175 20.20 19.90 31.11
CA ILE A 175 20.41 19.27 29.83
C ILE A 175 20.57 17.76 30.00
N GLY A 176 20.22 16.99 28.98
CA GLY A 176 20.33 15.53 29.00
C GLY A 176 20.96 14.98 27.72
N ILE A 177 21.83 14.00 27.88
CA ILE A 177 22.34 13.18 26.78
C ILE A 177 21.97 11.74 27.07
N SER A 178 21.43 11.02 26.07
CA SER A 178 21.07 9.62 26.19
C SER A 178 21.69 8.81 25.06
N ILE A 179 22.27 7.68 25.42
CA ILE A 179 22.87 6.71 24.50
C ILE A 179 22.06 5.42 24.61
N ASN A 180 21.49 4.96 23.50
CA ASN A 180 20.84 3.66 23.40
C ASN A 180 21.91 2.60 23.13
N LEU A 181 22.03 1.64 24.04
CA LEU A 181 23.07 0.59 23.99
C LEU A 181 22.74 -0.56 23.04
N THR A 182 21.48 -0.63 22.59
CA THR A 182 20.99 -1.68 21.69
C THR A 182 20.99 -1.26 20.23
N LYS A 183 21.23 0.03 19.95
CA LYS A 183 21.27 0.60 18.59
C LYS A 183 22.66 1.08 18.23
N SER A 184 23.01 1.03 16.97
CA SER A 184 24.27 1.60 16.48
C SER A 184 24.30 3.11 16.72
N LEU A 185 25.43 3.63 17.21
CA LEU A 185 25.67 5.06 17.40
C LEU A 185 25.56 5.85 16.07
N PHE A 186 25.94 5.21 14.98
CA PHE A 186 25.83 5.76 13.64
C PHE A 186 25.09 4.74 12.78
N LYS A 187 23.96 5.15 12.20
CA LYS A 187 23.31 4.34 11.17
C LYS A 187 24.23 4.39 9.95
N LYS A 188 25.00 3.34 9.75
CA LYS A 188 25.76 3.16 8.53
C LYS A 188 24.85 2.42 7.57
N ASP A 189 24.52 3.05 6.47
CA ASP A 189 23.80 2.35 5.40
C ASP A 189 24.76 1.31 4.81
N VAL A 190 24.33 0.06 4.85
CA VAL A 190 25.06 -1.10 4.32
C VAL A 190 24.74 -1.28 2.84
N VAL A 191 23.50 -0.95 2.48
CA VAL A 191 22.99 -0.98 1.12
C VAL A 191 22.40 0.38 0.81
N ALA A 192 22.66 0.90 -0.38
CA ALA A 192 21.99 2.08 -0.91
C ALA A 192 21.15 1.73 -2.11
N MET A 193 19.93 2.21 -2.15
CA MET A 193 19.10 2.21 -3.35
C MET A 193 19.63 3.28 -4.31
N GLN A 194 19.80 2.93 -5.57
CA GLN A 194 20.32 3.81 -6.63
C GLN A 194 19.19 4.23 -7.56
N ASP A 195 18.94 3.44 -8.58
CA ASP A 195 17.90 3.72 -9.56
C ASP A 195 16.58 3.06 -9.14
N PHE A 196 15.50 3.77 -9.39
CA PHE A 196 14.16 3.33 -9.08
C PHE A 196 13.19 3.84 -10.14
N GLU A 197 12.64 2.91 -10.89
CA GLU A 197 11.64 3.21 -11.91
C GLU A 197 10.40 2.35 -11.70
N THR A 198 9.21 2.94 -11.75
CA THR A 198 7.95 2.23 -11.65
C THR A 198 6.93 2.75 -12.63
N GLN A 199 6.14 1.85 -13.16
CA GLN A 199 4.94 2.14 -13.95
C GLN A 199 3.71 2.18 -13.02
N PRO A 200 2.64 2.88 -13.41
CA PRO A 200 1.37 2.83 -12.71
C PRO A 200 0.82 1.40 -12.66
N LEU A 201 0.20 1.02 -11.54
CA LEU A 201 -0.53 -0.23 -11.42
C LEU A 201 -1.93 -0.09 -12.02
N PHE A 202 -2.26 -0.97 -12.95
CA PHE A 202 -3.58 -1.12 -13.53
C PHE A 202 -4.32 -2.26 -12.80
N PRO A 203 -5.32 -1.98 -11.98
CA PRO A 203 -6.00 -3.00 -11.18
C PRO A 203 -6.52 -4.19 -11.99
N ILE A 204 -7.00 -3.95 -13.20
CA ILE A 204 -7.51 -5.00 -14.10
C ILE A 204 -6.46 -6.10 -14.39
N PHE A 205 -5.18 -5.76 -14.32
CA PHE A 205 -4.07 -6.71 -14.59
C PHE A 205 -3.46 -7.26 -13.30
N TYR A 206 -4.16 -7.25 -12.17
CA TYR A 206 -3.58 -7.63 -10.88
C TYR A 206 -2.93 -9.03 -10.88
N ALA A 207 -3.52 -10.00 -11.58
CA ALA A 207 -2.98 -11.34 -11.69
C ALA A 207 -1.77 -11.43 -12.66
N HIS A 208 -1.63 -10.47 -13.57
CA HIS A 208 -0.51 -10.40 -14.52
C HIS A 208 0.79 -9.98 -13.83
N TYR A 209 0.72 -9.13 -12.80
CA TYR A 209 1.89 -8.69 -12.01
C TYR A 209 2.55 -9.80 -11.19
N ASP A 210 1.95 -10.99 -11.14
CA ASP A 210 2.62 -12.15 -10.57
C ASP A 210 3.88 -12.54 -11.33
N SER A 211 3.89 -12.42 -12.64
CA SER A 211 5.01 -12.78 -13.53
C SER A 211 5.58 -11.60 -14.30
N SER A 212 4.83 -10.54 -14.49
CA SER A 212 5.25 -9.34 -15.23
C SER A 212 5.63 -8.22 -14.29
N ASN A 213 6.73 -7.56 -14.57
CA ASN A 213 7.22 -6.47 -13.74
C ASN A 213 6.41 -5.19 -13.96
N PHE A 214 6.33 -4.38 -12.89
CA PHE A 214 5.81 -3.01 -12.91
C PHE A 214 6.89 -1.96 -12.63
N GLY A 215 8.14 -2.38 -12.60
CA GLY A 215 9.28 -1.50 -12.39
C GLY A 215 10.55 -2.25 -12.08
N THR A 216 11.62 -1.48 -11.87
CA THR A 216 12.94 -1.99 -11.50
C THR A 216 13.50 -1.17 -10.36
N VAL A 217 14.33 -1.80 -9.53
CA VAL A 217 15.08 -1.13 -8.48
C VAL A 217 16.50 -1.69 -8.43
N SER A 218 17.48 -0.81 -8.31
CA SER A 218 18.88 -1.20 -8.14
C SER A 218 19.41 -0.78 -6.77
N PHE A 219 20.38 -1.54 -6.28
CA PHE A 219 21.03 -1.36 -4.99
C PHE A 219 22.54 -1.51 -5.13
N THR A 220 23.27 -0.82 -4.28
CA THR A 220 24.74 -0.96 -4.19
C THR A 220 25.15 -1.41 -2.80
N ASN A 221 26.07 -2.38 -2.71
CA ASN A 221 26.73 -2.73 -1.46
C ASN A 221 27.75 -1.64 -1.06
N LEU A 222 27.45 -0.90 0.00
CA LEU A 222 28.32 0.18 0.53
C LEU A 222 29.37 -0.32 1.53
N GLU A 223 29.34 -1.62 1.88
CA GLU A 223 30.29 -2.20 2.81
C GLU A 223 31.65 -2.49 2.15
N LYS A 224 32.67 -2.68 2.99
CA LYS A 224 34.00 -3.13 2.55
C LYS A 224 34.11 -4.65 2.45
N ASN A 225 33.05 -5.37 2.86
CA ASN A 225 32.95 -6.82 2.86
C ASN A 225 31.85 -7.26 1.92
N ASP A 226 31.91 -8.50 1.52
CA ASP A 226 30.82 -9.14 0.79
C ASP A 226 29.57 -9.22 1.65
N LEU A 227 28.43 -8.96 1.06
CA LEU A 227 27.14 -9.35 1.61
C LEU A 227 26.80 -10.73 1.06
N THR A 228 26.32 -11.62 1.94
CA THR A 228 25.89 -12.96 1.58
C THR A 228 24.45 -13.20 1.93
N ASP A 229 23.81 -14.19 1.30
CA ASP A 229 22.39 -14.52 1.49
C ASP A 229 21.52 -13.25 1.34
N VAL A 230 21.72 -12.50 0.26
CA VAL A 230 20.98 -11.27 -0.02
C VAL A 230 19.65 -11.64 -0.66
N GLU A 231 18.56 -11.27 0.00
CA GLU A 231 17.19 -11.46 -0.50
C GLU A 231 16.51 -10.12 -0.61
N VAL A 232 15.88 -9.85 -1.76
CA VAL A 232 15.09 -8.65 -2.00
C VAL A 232 13.63 -9.03 -2.07
N SER A 233 12.79 -8.36 -1.29
CA SER A 233 11.33 -8.55 -1.32
C SER A 233 10.60 -7.23 -1.47
N VAL A 234 9.42 -7.28 -2.09
CA VAL A 234 8.49 -6.16 -2.22
C VAL A 234 7.19 -6.46 -1.48
N TYR A 235 6.61 -5.44 -0.88
CA TYR A 235 5.35 -5.54 -0.16
C TYR A 235 4.51 -4.28 -0.38
N ILE A 236 3.28 -4.49 -0.82
CA ILE A 236 2.26 -3.46 -0.99
C ILE A 236 1.15 -3.78 0.01
N GLU A 237 1.22 -3.17 1.20
CA GLU A 237 0.42 -3.54 2.39
C GLU A 237 -1.09 -3.61 2.09
N GLN A 238 -1.57 -2.69 1.26
CA GLN A 238 -3.01 -2.61 0.92
C GLN A 238 -3.50 -3.77 0.05
N PHE A 239 -2.63 -4.36 -0.79
CA PHE A 239 -3.01 -5.29 -1.84
C PHE A 239 -2.27 -6.63 -1.81
N MET A 240 -1.39 -6.85 -0.84
CA MET A 240 -0.66 -8.11 -0.69
C MET A 240 -0.84 -8.68 0.71
N SER A 241 -1.02 -9.98 0.81
CA SER A 241 -1.13 -10.66 2.11
C SER A 241 0.23 -10.92 2.75
N VAL A 242 1.27 -11.11 1.93
CA VAL A 242 2.65 -11.38 2.35
C VAL A 242 3.63 -10.70 1.38
N PRO A 243 4.85 -10.35 1.82
CA PRO A 243 5.89 -9.88 0.92
C PRO A 243 6.23 -10.94 -0.14
N LYS A 244 6.56 -10.49 -1.34
CA LYS A 244 7.06 -11.34 -2.42
C LYS A 244 8.55 -11.17 -2.57
N VAL A 245 9.28 -12.28 -2.57
CA VAL A 245 10.71 -12.30 -2.91
C VAL A 245 10.84 -12.10 -4.42
N VAL A 246 11.59 -11.07 -4.81
CA VAL A 246 11.80 -10.68 -6.21
C VAL A 246 13.25 -10.84 -6.67
N GLY A 247 14.18 -11.13 -5.75
CA GLY A 247 15.57 -11.41 -6.08
C GLY A 247 16.33 -12.10 -4.95
N ASN A 248 17.25 -12.99 -5.33
CA ASN A 248 18.15 -13.69 -4.41
C ASN A 248 19.56 -13.65 -4.98
N TYR A 249 20.55 -13.34 -4.13
CA TYR A 249 21.97 -13.30 -4.48
C TYR A 249 22.77 -14.01 -3.38
N ASP A 250 23.51 -15.03 -3.74
CA ASP A 250 24.36 -15.73 -2.78
C ASP A 250 25.45 -14.82 -2.21
N ARG A 251 25.93 -13.88 -3.03
CA ARG A 251 27.02 -12.98 -2.70
C ARG A 251 26.95 -11.70 -3.54
N VAL A 252 27.14 -10.54 -2.87
CA VAL A 252 27.29 -9.23 -3.48
C VAL A 252 28.59 -8.58 -2.98
N LYS A 253 29.53 -8.31 -3.87
CA LYS A 253 30.86 -7.76 -3.52
C LYS A 253 30.78 -6.30 -3.09
N PRO A 254 31.82 -5.77 -2.42
CA PRO A 254 31.95 -4.36 -2.13
C PRO A 254 31.83 -3.47 -3.38
N GLY A 255 30.95 -2.49 -3.33
CA GLY A 255 30.68 -1.59 -4.44
C GLY A 255 29.93 -2.19 -5.62
N GLU A 256 29.55 -3.45 -5.55
CA GLU A 256 28.76 -4.12 -6.59
C GLU A 256 27.32 -3.62 -6.57
N GLU A 257 26.81 -3.34 -7.76
CA GLU A 257 25.40 -3.02 -8.00
C GLU A 257 24.62 -4.27 -8.37
N PHE A 258 23.41 -4.41 -7.84
CA PHE A 258 22.48 -5.48 -8.15
C PHE A 258 21.07 -4.92 -8.33
N SER A 259 20.32 -5.45 -9.28
CA SER A 259 19.00 -4.96 -9.62
C SER A 259 17.96 -6.07 -9.63
N VAL A 260 16.73 -5.73 -9.30
CA VAL A 260 15.60 -6.65 -9.37
C VAL A 260 14.43 -6.01 -10.12
N GLU A 261 13.69 -6.86 -10.81
CA GLU A 261 12.39 -6.51 -11.38
C GLU A 261 11.31 -6.63 -10.30
N LEU A 262 10.47 -5.61 -10.19
CA LEU A 262 9.39 -5.57 -9.20
C LEU A 262 8.17 -6.30 -9.74
N THR A 263 7.86 -7.44 -9.15
CA THR A 263 6.64 -8.22 -9.38
C THR A 263 5.88 -8.38 -8.07
N ALA A 264 4.55 -8.61 -8.11
CA ALA A 264 3.73 -8.62 -6.89
C ALA A 264 2.61 -9.65 -6.94
N PHE A 265 2.34 -10.32 -5.82
CA PHE A 265 1.14 -11.15 -5.63
C PHE A 265 -0.02 -10.27 -5.17
N LEU A 266 -0.60 -9.50 -6.10
CA LEU A 266 -1.72 -8.63 -5.77
C LEU A 266 -3.00 -9.45 -5.60
N ASN A 267 -3.76 -9.16 -4.55
CA ASN A 267 -5.05 -9.77 -4.32
C ASN A 267 -6.19 -8.99 -5.03
N GLU A 268 -7.33 -9.64 -5.17
CA GLU A 268 -8.48 -9.11 -5.88
C GLU A 268 -9.05 -7.80 -5.26
N SER A 269 -8.69 -7.45 -4.02
CA SER A 269 -9.16 -6.21 -3.38
C SER A 269 -8.74 -4.95 -4.13
N ILE A 270 -7.68 -5.01 -4.94
CA ILE A 270 -7.27 -3.89 -5.81
C ILE A 270 -8.36 -3.51 -6.83
N MET A 271 -9.25 -4.46 -7.19
CA MET A 271 -10.39 -4.20 -8.08
C MET A 271 -11.47 -3.31 -7.46
N ASN A 272 -11.42 -3.04 -6.16
CA ASN A 272 -12.29 -2.05 -5.51
C ASN A 272 -11.81 -0.61 -5.74
N GLN A 273 -10.70 -0.43 -6.47
CA GLN A 273 -10.11 0.89 -6.72
C GLN A 273 -10.90 1.67 -7.77
N MET A 274 -11.73 2.60 -7.31
CA MET A 274 -12.60 3.45 -8.16
C MET A 274 -11.97 4.81 -8.50
N GLN A 275 -10.90 5.19 -7.81
CA GLN A 275 -10.21 6.46 -8.00
C GLN A 275 -8.70 6.23 -8.04
N LYS A 276 -8.01 7.04 -8.84
CA LYS A 276 -6.54 7.07 -8.88
C LYS A 276 -5.99 7.49 -7.53
N GLN A 277 -5.02 6.73 -6.98
CA GLN A 277 -4.37 7.04 -5.70
C GLN A 277 -2.88 6.71 -5.71
N LEU A 278 -2.18 7.19 -4.68
CA LEU A 278 -0.83 6.75 -4.34
C LEU A 278 -0.93 5.67 -3.26
N THR A 279 -0.31 4.54 -3.52
CA THR A 279 -0.29 3.37 -2.64
C THR A 279 1.10 3.18 -2.06
N ASP A 280 1.18 2.98 -0.75
CA ASP A 280 2.43 2.69 -0.05
C ASP A 280 2.98 1.31 -0.44
N ALA A 281 4.25 1.28 -0.80
CA ALA A 281 5.00 0.06 -1.05
C ALA A 281 6.33 0.09 -0.30
N VAL A 282 6.83 -1.08 0.06
CA VAL A 282 8.10 -1.27 0.75
C VAL A 282 8.93 -2.27 -0.02
N VAL A 283 10.17 -1.91 -0.32
CA VAL A 283 11.19 -2.86 -0.72
C VAL A 283 12.12 -3.14 0.47
N THR A 284 12.35 -4.41 0.72
CA THR A 284 13.19 -4.88 1.83
C THR A 284 14.33 -5.71 1.26
N VAL A 285 15.56 -5.36 1.66
CA VAL A 285 16.76 -6.14 1.38
C VAL A 285 17.24 -6.75 2.69
N THR A 286 17.18 -8.07 2.81
CA THR A 286 17.82 -8.80 3.92
C THR A 286 19.16 -9.34 3.46
N TYR A 287 20.13 -9.38 4.35
CA TYR A 287 21.50 -9.80 4.02
C TYR A 287 22.23 -10.30 5.25
N LYS A 288 23.37 -10.96 5.05
CA LYS A 288 24.38 -11.23 6.09
C LYS A 288 25.64 -10.42 5.78
N ASN A 289 26.12 -9.66 6.78
CA ASN A 289 27.42 -8.98 6.77
C ASN A 289 28.32 -9.61 7.85
N LEU A 290 29.42 -10.23 7.48
CA LEU A 290 30.28 -10.99 8.40
C LEU A 290 29.53 -11.99 9.28
N GLY A 291 28.51 -12.67 8.72
CA GLY A 291 27.65 -13.62 9.42
C GLY A 291 26.53 -13.02 10.26
N GLN A 292 26.48 -11.70 10.45
CA GLN A 292 25.40 -11.01 11.15
C GLN A 292 24.28 -10.64 10.18
N LYS A 293 23.04 -10.96 10.55
CA LYS A 293 21.86 -10.58 9.77
C LYS A 293 21.62 -9.06 9.83
N GLY A 294 21.38 -8.47 8.69
CA GLY A 294 20.96 -7.08 8.53
C GLY A 294 19.74 -6.97 7.63
N THR A 295 19.07 -5.82 7.72
CA THR A 295 17.91 -5.48 6.89
C THR A 295 17.99 -4.02 6.51
N TYR A 296 17.73 -3.74 5.23
CA TYR A 296 17.52 -2.41 4.67
C TYR A 296 16.08 -2.34 4.16
N GLU A 297 15.38 -1.27 4.48
CA GLU A 297 14.02 -1.02 4.04
C GLU A 297 13.91 0.36 3.41
N ASN A 298 13.26 0.45 2.27
CA ASN A 298 12.89 1.71 1.65
C ASN A 298 11.38 1.71 1.33
N ARG A 299 10.71 2.82 1.65
CA ARG A 299 9.30 3.06 1.34
C ARG A 299 9.18 4.00 0.16
N PHE A 300 8.28 3.67 -0.75
CA PHE A 300 7.99 4.46 -1.93
C PHE A 300 6.49 4.44 -2.24
N PHE A 301 6.06 5.32 -3.13
CA PHE A 301 4.68 5.39 -3.53
C PHE A 301 4.52 4.88 -4.96
N LEU A 302 3.54 3.99 -5.15
CA LEU A 302 3.10 3.51 -6.44
C LEU A 302 1.81 4.23 -6.83
N GLN A 303 1.74 4.69 -8.06
CA GLN A 303 0.49 5.17 -8.60
C GLN A 303 -0.41 3.97 -8.92
N THR A 304 -1.55 3.86 -8.26
CA THR A 304 -2.59 2.87 -8.57
C THR A 304 -3.73 3.57 -9.29
N LEU A 305 -4.05 3.09 -10.48
CA LEU A 305 -5.10 3.61 -11.34
C LEU A 305 -6.48 3.05 -10.94
N THR A 306 -7.53 3.41 -11.68
CA THR A 306 -8.86 2.85 -11.48
C THR A 306 -8.96 1.47 -12.12
N ARG A 307 -9.90 0.65 -11.67
CA ARG A 307 -10.14 -0.69 -12.24
C ARG A 307 -10.57 -0.67 -13.72
N ASN A 308 -11.06 0.46 -14.18
CA ASN A 308 -11.46 0.67 -15.58
C ASN A 308 -10.31 1.20 -16.47
N SER A 309 -9.15 1.48 -15.87
CA SER A 309 -8.01 2.05 -16.61
C SER A 309 -7.27 1.00 -17.42
N MET A 310 -6.89 1.34 -18.64
CA MET A 310 -6.08 0.54 -19.55
C MET A 310 -5.11 1.43 -20.36
N SER A 311 -4.02 0.85 -20.89
CA SER A 311 -3.17 1.50 -21.90
C SER A 311 -3.08 0.60 -23.14
N TRP A 312 -3.05 1.22 -24.33
CA TRP A 312 -3.01 0.56 -25.63
C TRP A 312 -1.59 0.20 -26.12
N GLU A 313 -0.64 -0.02 -25.19
CA GLU A 313 0.69 -0.54 -25.54
C GLU A 313 0.63 -1.97 -26.11
N ASP A 314 -0.42 -2.70 -25.73
CA ASP A 314 -0.72 -4.04 -26.21
C ASP A 314 -2.25 -4.20 -26.29
N ASP A 315 -2.78 -4.30 -27.50
CA ASP A 315 -4.22 -4.43 -27.78
C ASP A 315 -4.86 -5.64 -27.09
N ARG A 316 -4.08 -6.69 -26.78
CA ARG A 316 -4.55 -7.89 -26.08
C ARG A 316 -5.03 -7.58 -24.66
N ARG A 317 -4.57 -6.49 -24.07
CA ARG A 317 -4.96 -6.03 -22.73
C ARG A 317 -6.47 -5.84 -22.58
N ALA A 318 -7.16 -5.39 -23.61
CA ALA A 318 -8.60 -5.20 -23.62
C ALA A 318 -9.37 -6.52 -23.34
N ALA A 319 -8.77 -7.69 -23.63
CA ALA A 319 -9.39 -8.97 -23.36
C ALA A 319 -9.59 -9.26 -21.85
N ALA A 320 -8.87 -8.58 -20.97
CA ALA A 320 -9.11 -8.71 -19.53
C ALA A 320 -10.51 -8.23 -19.09
N PHE A 321 -11.12 -7.33 -19.85
CA PHE A 321 -12.48 -6.83 -19.64
C PHE A 321 -13.54 -7.77 -20.22
N VAL A 322 -13.20 -8.66 -21.17
CA VAL A 322 -14.13 -9.62 -21.75
C VAL A 322 -14.40 -10.73 -20.75
N SER A 323 -15.63 -10.80 -20.23
CA SER A 323 -15.99 -11.80 -19.23
C SER A 323 -17.33 -12.48 -19.53
N ALA A 324 -17.25 -13.74 -19.95
CA ALA A 324 -18.42 -14.62 -20.07
C ALA A 324 -19.08 -14.92 -18.70
N LYS A 325 -18.40 -14.63 -17.57
CA LYS A 325 -18.89 -14.85 -16.21
C LYS A 325 -19.54 -13.60 -15.59
N ASP A 326 -19.51 -12.46 -16.27
CA ASP A 326 -20.22 -11.26 -15.86
C ASP A 326 -21.71 -11.57 -15.60
N GLY A 327 -22.25 -11.16 -14.45
CA GLY A 327 -23.59 -11.54 -14.02
C GLY A 327 -24.69 -11.03 -14.94
N ALA A 328 -24.56 -9.83 -15.50
CA ALA A 328 -25.50 -9.26 -16.46
C ALA A 328 -25.40 -10.00 -17.81
N VAL A 329 -24.20 -10.28 -18.28
CA VAL A 329 -23.94 -11.06 -19.50
C VAL A 329 -24.56 -12.45 -19.40
N GLN A 330 -24.35 -13.15 -18.29
CA GLN A 330 -24.92 -14.46 -18.04
C GLN A 330 -26.47 -14.45 -18.11
N ARG A 331 -27.11 -13.42 -17.55
CA ARG A 331 -28.58 -13.28 -17.61
C ARG A 331 -29.06 -13.04 -19.03
N PHE A 332 -28.44 -12.12 -19.77
CA PHE A 332 -28.79 -11.86 -21.17
C PHE A 332 -28.60 -13.09 -22.05
N SER A 333 -27.45 -13.73 -21.98
CA SER A 333 -27.13 -14.92 -22.77
C SER A 333 -28.10 -16.08 -22.50
N ARG A 334 -28.45 -16.32 -21.23
CA ARG A 334 -29.46 -17.37 -20.90
C ARG A 334 -30.83 -17.06 -21.47
N GLN A 335 -31.29 -15.82 -21.48
CA GLN A 335 -32.55 -15.43 -22.08
C GLN A 335 -32.54 -15.62 -23.59
N ILE A 336 -31.43 -15.29 -24.26
CA ILE A 336 -31.24 -15.53 -25.69
C ILE A 336 -31.29 -17.02 -25.99
N MET A 337 -30.55 -17.85 -25.24
CA MET A 337 -30.61 -19.32 -25.38
C MET A 337 -32.02 -19.86 -25.25
N LEU A 338 -32.77 -19.43 -24.22
CA LEU A 338 -34.14 -19.84 -23.99
C LEU A 338 -35.06 -19.44 -25.14
N ALA A 339 -34.93 -18.24 -25.69
CA ALA A 339 -35.76 -17.75 -26.79
C ALA A 339 -35.49 -18.53 -28.10
N LEU A 340 -34.26 -18.99 -28.31
CA LEU A 340 -33.85 -19.64 -29.55
C LEU A 340 -33.88 -21.18 -29.49
N ARG A 341 -34.15 -21.79 -28.34
CA ARG A 341 -34.05 -23.25 -28.10
C ARG A 341 -34.75 -24.12 -29.17
N ASN A 342 -35.87 -23.68 -29.72
CA ASN A 342 -36.64 -24.41 -30.72
C ASN A 342 -36.24 -24.10 -32.17
N LYS A 343 -35.26 -23.19 -32.39
CA LYS A 343 -34.81 -22.74 -33.72
C LYS A 343 -33.44 -23.30 -34.08
N ILE A 344 -32.66 -23.79 -33.10
CA ILE A 344 -31.27 -24.24 -33.25
C ILE A 344 -31.19 -25.36 -34.29
N ASP A 345 -32.05 -26.41 -34.22
CA ASP A 345 -31.99 -27.56 -35.08
C ASP A 345 -32.29 -27.26 -36.55
N SER A 346 -32.93 -26.14 -36.85
CA SER A 346 -33.26 -25.71 -38.21
C SER A 346 -32.35 -24.63 -38.77
N ALA A 347 -31.38 -24.13 -37.96
CA ALA A 347 -30.51 -23.06 -38.38
C ALA A 347 -29.39 -23.56 -39.30
N PRO A 348 -29.10 -22.90 -40.44
CA PRO A 348 -27.96 -23.21 -41.29
C PRO A 348 -26.61 -22.97 -40.56
N SER A 349 -26.55 -22.01 -39.64
CA SER A 349 -25.44 -21.74 -38.71
C SER A 349 -26.04 -21.33 -37.37
N VAL A 350 -25.70 -22.08 -36.34
CA VAL A 350 -26.13 -21.81 -34.97
C VAL A 350 -25.46 -20.50 -34.46
N ASN A 351 -24.19 -20.33 -34.76
CA ASN A 351 -23.45 -19.14 -34.34
C ASN A 351 -24.01 -17.87 -34.98
N GLN A 352 -24.38 -17.92 -36.27
CA GLN A 352 -25.04 -16.79 -36.95
C GLN A 352 -26.43 -16.51 -36.33
N LEU A 353 -27.19 -17.54 -35.98
CA LEU A 353 -28.50 -17.38 -35.33
C LEU A 353 -28.34 -16.65 -34.00
N TYR A 354 -27.36 -17.05 -33.17
CA TYR A 354 -27.09 -16.38 -31.92
C TYR A 354 -26.57 -14.93 -32.15
N ALA A 355 -25.67 -14.72 -33.12
CA ALA A 355 -25.11 -13.41 -33.45
C ALA A 355 -26.21 -12.41 -33.82
N ASN A 356 -27.15 -12.82 -34.68
CA ASN A 356 -28.31 -12.01 -35.03
C ASN A 356 -29.21 -11.69 -33.83
N ALA A 357 -29.44 -12.68 -32.98
CA ALA A 357 -30.25 -12.51 -31.76
C ALA A 357 -29.57 -11.56 -30.75
N VAL A 358 -28.25 -11.62 -30.57
CA VAL A 358 -27.49 -10.67 -29.74
C VAL A 358 -27.70 -9.24 -30.27
N PHE A 359 -27.56 -9.04 -31.58
CA PHE A 359 -27.81 -7.75 -32.23
C PHE A 359 -29.22 -7.25 -31.94
N ASP A 360 -30.25 -8.06 -32.22
CA ASP A 360 -31.66 -7.70 -32.02
C ASP A 360 -31.97 -7.37 -30.56
N VAL A 361 -31.38 -8.10 -29.61
CA VAL A 361 -31.54 -7.89 -28.16
C VAL A 361 -30.88 -6.57 -27.75
N LEU A 362 -29.62 -6.31 -28.14
CA LEU A 362 -28.92 -5.09 -27.78
C LEU A 362 -29.59 -3.85 -28.39
N LYS A 363 -30.06 -3.96 -29.64
CA LYS A 363 -30.86 -2.92 -30.29
C LYS A 363 -32.17 -2.64 -29.56
N ALA A 364 -32.94 -3.68 -29.24
CA ALA A 364 -34.21 -3.55 -28.52
C ALA A 364 -33.99 -3.07 -27.07
N TYR A 365 -32.85 -3.39 -26.45
CA TYR A 365 -32.45 -2.91 -25.13
C TYR A 365 -32.06 -1.42 -25.15
N GLY A 366 -31.78 -0.87 -26.34
CA GLY A 366 -31.46 0.55 -26.52
C GLY A 366 -29.96 0.87 -26.38
N ILE A 367 -29.09 -0.08 -26.71
CA ILE A 367 -27.66 0.18 -26.74
C ILE A 367 -27.33 1.16 -27.88
N ASN A 368 -26.55 2.18 -27.59
CA ASN A 368 -26.13 3.19 -28.56
C ASN A 368 -24.59 3.29 -28.61
N TYR A 369 -24.07 3.66 -29.78
CA TYR A 369 -22.68 4.08 -29.90
C TYR A 369 -22.54 5.51 -29.38
N VAL A 370 -21.66 5.70 -28.40
CA VAL A 370 -21.39 6.98 -27.76
C VAL A 370 -19.89 7.21 -27.79
N ILE A 371 -19.45 8.23 -28.50
CA ILE A 371 -18.02 8.57 -28.56
C ILE A 371 -17.57 9.11 -27.22
N ASP A 372 -16.56 8.50 -26.59
CA ASP A 372 -15.91 9.07 -25.43
C ASP A 372 -15.09 10.29 -25.86
N PRO A 373 -15.36 11.50 -25.35
CA PRO A 373 -14.61 12.71 -25.70
C PRO A 373 -13.14 12.64 -25.24
N THR A 374 -12.80 11.70 -24.39
CA THR A 374 -11.45 11.49 -23.86
C THR A 374 -10.78 10.23 -24.40
N SER A 375 -11.42 9.53 -25.33
CA SER A 375 -10.90 8.28 -25.90
C SER A 375 -9.52 8.46 -26.54
N VAL A 376 -8.55 7.77 -25.98
CA VAL A 376 -7.13 7.82 -26.35
C VAL A 376 -6.87 7.03 -27.64
N PHE A 377 -7.68 6.01 -27.92
CA PHE A 377 -7.56 5.21 -29.13
C PHE A 377 -7.62 6.05 -30.42
N SER A 378 -8.28 7.19 -30.35
CA SER A 378 -8.37 8.14 -31.48
C SER A 378 -7.14 9.05 -31.63
N THR A 379 -6.24 9.14 -30.64
CA THR A 379 -5.16 10.14 -30.58
C THR A 379 -3.76 9.61 -30.86
N SER A 380 -3.55 8.33 -31.19
CA SER A 380 -2.25 7.70 -31.49
C SER A 380 -1.19 7.80 -30.37
N ASP A 381 -1.55 8.17 -29.16
CA ASP A 381 -0.65 8.21 -28.01
C ASP A 381 -0.78 6.91 -27.20
N THR A 382 0.10 5.95 -27.45
CA THR A 382 0.09 4.60 -26.85
C THR A 382 0.35 4.61 -25.34
N VAL A 383 0.89 5.68 -24.80
CA VAL A 383 1.20 5.82 -23.35
C VAL A 383 0.02 6.37 -22.56
N ALA A 384 -0.97 6.93 -23.24
CA ALA A 384 -2.12 7.53 -22.56
C ALA A 384 -3.04 6.46 -21.96
N VAL A 385 -3.58 6.76 -20.78
CA VAL A 385 -4.49 5.89 -20.04
C VAL A 385 -5.91 6.10 -20.55
N ASP A 386 -6.55 5.02 -20.98
CA ASP A 386 -7.93 4.97 -21.40
C ASP A 386 -8.84 4.42 -20.31
N PHE A 387 -10.16 4.61 -20.46
CA PHE A 387 -11.19 4.12 -19.56
C PHE A 387 -12.11 3.16 -20.31
N LEU A 388 -12.06 1.87 -19.98
CA LEU A 388 -12.89 0.84 -20.58
C LEU A 388 -14.00 0.39 -19.63
N GLN A 389 -15.20 0.22 -20.16
CA GLN A 389 -16.35 -0.26 -19.40
C GLN A 389 -16.31 -1.80 -19.28
N PHE A 390 -16.66 -2.29 -18.09
CA PHE A 390 -17.04 -3.71 -17.95
C PHE A 390 -18.38 -3.95 -18.66
N PRO A 391 -18.67 -5.18 -19.13
CA PRO A 391 -19.91 -5.47 -19.88
C PRO A 391 -21.18 -5.01 -19.18
N TYR A 392 -21.28 -5.17 -17.85
CA TYR A 392 -22.44 -4.72 -17.08
C TYR A 392 -22.60 -3.19 -17.09
N GLN A 393 -21.49 -2.44 -17.15
CA GLN A 393 -21.53 -0.97 -17.20
C GLN A 393 -22.11 -0.51 -18.54
N THR A 394 -21.66 -1.10 -19.65
CA THR A 394 -22.17 -0.80 -21.00
C THR A 394 -23.68 -1.10 -21.10
N LEU A 395 -24.11 -2.21 -20.51
CA LEU A 395 -25.55 -2.53 -20.40
C LEU A 395 -26.29 -1.52 -19.51
N LEU A 396 -25.71 -1.14 -18.37
CA LEU A 396 -26.33 -0.20 -17.41
C LEU A 396 -26.43 1.21 -17.97
N TYR A 397 -25.44 1.66 -18.73
CA TYR A 397 -25.37 3.00 -19.32
C TYR A 397 -26.07 3.09 -20.67
N HIS A 398 -26.49 1.97 -21.23
CA HIS A 398 -27.12 1.84 -22.55
C HIS A 398 -26.24 2.38 -23.69
N GLY A 399 -24.92 2.26 -23.54
CA GLY A 399 -24.01 2.72 -24.58
C GLY A 399 -22.55 2.73 -24.15
N GLY A 400 -21.68 2.87 -25.14
CA GLY A 400 -20.24 2.97 -25.03
C GLY A 400 -19.62 3.25 -26.38
N ASP A 401 -18.33 3.40 -26.44
CA ASP A 401 -17.61 3.59 -27.70
C ASP A 401 -17.18 2.24 -28.33
N CYS A 402 -16.19 2.25 -29.20
CA CYS A 402 -15.83 1.05 -29.99
C CYS A 402 -15.26 -0.08 -29.14
N ASP A 403 -14.46 0.21 -28.14
CA ASP A 403 -13.88 -0.80 -27.24
C ASP A 403 -14.92 -1.34 -26.26
N ASP A 404 -15.74 -0.49 -25.65
CA ASP A 404 -16.84 -0.86 -24.76
C ASP A 404 -17.84 -1.81 -25.41
N LEU A 405 -18.27 -1.45 -26.64
CA LEU A 405 -19.21 -2.27 -27.41
C LEU A 405 -18.58 -3.57 -27.88
N SER A 406 -17.28 -3.56 -28.23
CA SER A 406 -16.55 -4.79 -28.57
C SER A 406 -16.42 -5.72 -27.38
N ILE A 407 -16.06 -5.21 -26.20
CA ILE A 407 -15.99 -5.96 -24.94
C ILE A 407 -17.35 -6.58 -24.59
N LEU A 408 -18.44 -5.80 -24.65
CA LEU A 408 -19.79 -6.29 -24.36
C LEU A 408 -20.19 -7.40 -25.33
N ASN A 409 -20.04 -7.19 -26.65
CA ASN A 409 -20.40 -8.18 -27.66
C ASN A 409 -19.57 -9.45 -27.50
N CYS A 410 -18.22 -9.36 -27.40
CA CYS A 410 -17.37 -10.51 -27.15
C CYS A 410 -17.81 -11.27 -25.91
N SER A 411 -18.10 -10.59 -24.80
CA SER A 411 -18.56 -11.24 -23.57
C SER A 411 -19.87 -12.00 -23.73
N LEU A 412 -20.85 -11.46 -24.46
CA LEU A 412 -22.12 -12.13 -24.75
C LEU A 412 -21.91 -13.37 -25.63
N PHE A 413 -21.09 -13.26 -26.68
CA PHE A 413 -20.80 -14.39 -27.56
C PHE A 413 -20.04 -15.50 -26.82
N GLU A 414 -19.01 -15.16 -26.02
CA GLU A 414 -18.27 -16.13 -25.20
C GLU A 414 -19.21 -16.83 -24.20
N ALA A 415 -20.18 -16.12 -23.62
CA ALA A 415 -21.18 -16.70 -22.73
C ALA A 415 -22.19 -17.62 -23.46
N LEU A 416 -22.36 -17.45 -24.77
CA LEU A 416 -23.12 -18.34 -25.65
C LEU A 416 -22.29 -19.52 -26.17
N GLY A 417 -21.00 -19.60 -25.81
CA GLY A 417 -20.08 -20.65 -26.26
C GLY A 417 -19.50 -20.42 -27.65
N ILE A 418 -19.52 -19.18 -28.14
CA ILE A 418 -18.99 -18.78 -29.44
C ILE A 418 -17.65 -18.07 -29.21
N GLN A 419 -16.56 -18.59 -29.77
CA GLN A 419 -15.26 -17.94 -29.68
C GLN A 419 -15.26 -16.59 -30.39
N THR A 420 -14.57 -15.64 -29.81
CA THR A 420 -14.48 -14.27 -30.33
C THR A 420 -13.04 -13.82 -30.53
N ALA A 421 -12.86 -12.80 -31.32
CA ALA A 421 -11.61 -12.11 -31.52
C ALA A 421 -11.85 -10.60 -31.60
N PHE A 422 -10.91 -9.81 -31.11
CA PHE A 422 -10.83 -8.41 -31.48
C PHE A 422 -10.23 -8.25 -32.88
N ILE A 423 -10.68 -7.26 -33.60
CA ILE A 423 -10.02 -6.73 -34.79
C ILE A 423 -9.61 -5.30 -34.48
N THR A 424 -8.31 -5.02 -34.57
CA THR A 424 -7.77 -3.66 -34.41
C THR A 424 -7.27 -3.15 -35.78
N ILE A 425 -7.56 -1.90 -36.06
CA ILE A 425 -7.13 -1.11 -37.22
C ILE A 425 -6.75 0.27 -36.72
N PRO A 426 -6.04 1.12 -37.51
CA PRO A 426 -5.68 2.44 -37.05
C PRO A 426 -6.87 3.26 -36.53
N GLY A 427 -6.85 3.59 -35.24
CA GLY A 427 -7.86 4.38 -34.54
C GLY A 427 -9.22 3.72 -34.33
N HIS A 428 -9.30 2.38 -34.43
CA HIS A 428 -10.57 1.68 -34.21
C HIS A 428 -10.40 0.22 -33.82
N ILE A 429 -11.29 -0.25 -32.95
CA ILE A 429 -11.43 -1.66 -32.56
C ILE A 429 -12.88 -2.11 -32.78
N TYR A 430 -13.03 -3.34 -33.29
CA TYR A 430 -14.30 -4.04 -33.43
C TYR A 430 -14.07 -5.55 -33.27
N MET A 431 -15.04 -6.41 -33.55
CA MET A 431 -14.91 -7.82 -33.26
C MET A 431 -15.06 -8.72 -34.48
N ALA A 432 -14.64 -9.97 -34.29
CA ALA A 432 -15.05 -11.09 -35.10
C ALA A 432 -15.53 -12.24 -34.20
N TYR A 433 -16.36 -13.13 -34.75
CA TYR A 433 -16.77 -14.35 -34.08
C TYR A 433 -16.53 -15.59 -34.95
N ASP A 434 -16.30 -16.72 -34.30
CA ASP A 434 -16.20 -18.03 -34.99
C ASP A 434 -17.57 -18.38 -35.61
N SER A 435 -17.60 -18.60 -36.91
CA SER A 435 -18.81 -19.02 -37.60
C SER A 435 -19.29 -20.41 -37.23
N GLY A 436 -18.42 -21.26 -36.66
CA GLY A 436 -18.64 -22.69 -36.47
C GLY A 436 -18.74 -23.49 -37.76
N LEU A 437 -18.28 -22.94 -38.88
CA LEU A 437 -18.44 -23.51 -40.22
C LEU A 437 -17.10 -23.82 -40.88
N SER A 438 -17.10 -24.76 -41.83
CA SER A 438 -15.99 -24.89 -42.79
C SER A 438 -16.05 -23.74 -43.80
N GLU A 439 -14.93 -23.46 -44.47
CA GLU A 439 -14.87 -22.43 -45.54
C GLU A 439 -15.92 -22.65 -46.61
N SER A 440 -16.11 -23.92 -47.07
CA SER A 440 -17.10 -24.25 -48.08
C SER A 440 -18.57 -24.01 -47.67
N GLN A 441 -18.84 -24.10 -46.37
CA GLN A 441 -20.15 -23.74 -45.79
C GLN A 441 -20.29 -22.23 -45.66
N ALA A 442 -19.23 -21.56 -45.21
CA ALA A 442 -19.19 -20.10 -45.07
C ALA A 442 -19.37 -19.40 -46.43
N ASP A 443 -18.78 -19.91 -47.49
CA ASP A 443 -18.98 -19.43 -48.87
C ASP A 443 -20.46 -19.42 -49.28
N LYS A 444 -21.23 -20.41 -48.86
CA LYS A 444 -22.66 -20.51 -49.19
C LYS A 444 -23.53 -19.55 -48.38
N ILE A 445 -23.14 -19.28 -47.12
CA ILE A 445 -23.94 -18.48 -46.20
C ILE A 445 -23.58 -16.99 -46.27
N TYR A 446 -22.30 -16.67 -46.21
CA TYR A 446 -21.80 -15.29 -46.20
C TYR A 446 -21.36 -14.78 -47.55
N GLY A 447 -20.94 -15.70 -48.43
CA GLY A 447 -20.33 -15.41 -49.72
C GLY A 447 -18.81 -15.36 -49.67
N LYS A 448 -18.16 -15.60 -50.81
CA LYS A 448 -16.70 -15.62 -50.93
C LYS A 448 -16.07 -14.30 -50.51
N ASN A 449 -14.92 -14.38 -49.81
CA ASN A 449 -14.15 -13.23 -49.36
C ASN A 449 -14.87 -12.31 -48.35
N LYS A 450 -15.86 -12.84 -47.62
CA LYS A 450 -16.58 -12.08 -46.60
C LYS A 450 -16.30 -12.59 -45.18
N TYR A 451 -15.27 -13.37 -45.01
CA TYR A 451 -14.78 -13.90 -43.74
C TYR A 451 -13.25 -13.95 -43.75
N ILE A 452 -12.68 -14.20 -42.59
CA ILE A 452 -11.23 -14.34 -42.38
C ILE A 452 -10.97 -15.78 -41.96
N VAL A 453 -9.92 -16.41 -42.51
CA VAL A 453 -9.47 -17.74 -42.07
C VAL A 453 -8.15 -17.57 -41.33
N GLN A 454 -8.13 -17.93 -40.04
CA GLN A 454 -6.94 -17.93 -39.23
C GLN A 454 -6.96 -19.13 -38.28
N ASN A 455 -5.87 -19.89 -38.24
CA ASN A 455 -5.69 -21.10 -37.42
C ASN A 455 -6.80 -22.14 -37.59
N GLY A 456 -7.34 -22.28 -38.83
CA GLY A 456 -8.42 -23.24 -39.17
C GLY A 456 -9.82 -22.80 -38.72
N ILE A 457 -9.98 -21.62 -38.15
CA ILE A 457 -11.24 -21.02 -37.76
C ILE A 457 -11.68 -20.01 -38.83
N VAL A 458 -12.98 -20.07 -39.16
CA VAL A 458 -13.61 -19.11 -40.08
C VAL A 458 -14.25 -17.99 -39.24
N TRP A 459 -13.56 -16.88 -39.17
CA TRP A 459 -13.96 -15.69 -38.42
C TRP A 459 -14.85 -14.79 -39.26
N ILE A 460 -15.96 -14.34 -38.70
CA ILE A 460 -16.88 -13.37 -39.29
C ILE A 460 -16.65 -11.99 -38.69
N PRO A 461 -16.03 -11.06 -39.44
CA PRO A 461 -15.87 -9.68 -39.00
C PRO A 461 -17.20 -9.01 -38.79
N TYR A 462 -17.37 -8.38 -37.67
CA TYR A 462 -18.64 -7.75 -37.25
C TYR A 462 -18.40 -6.38 -36.64
N GLU A 463 -18.86 -5.33 -37.35
CA GLU A 463 -18.81 -3.96 -36.88
C GLU A 463 -19.93 -3.70 -35.89
N ILE A 464 -19.53 -3.30 -34.67
CA ILE A 464 -20.45 -3.15 -33.53
C ILE A 464 -20.89 -1.71 -33.29
N THR A 465 -20.27 -0.72 -33.95
CA THR A 465 -20.60 0.70 -33.74
C THR A 465 -21.86 1.18 -34.46
N VAL A 466 -22.60 0.24 -35.07
CA VAL A 466 -23.91 0.48 -35.72
C VAL A 466 -25.06 -0.26 -35.03
N PRO A 467 -25.20 -0.17 -33.70
CA PRO A 467 -26.10 -1.02 -32.92
C PRO A 467 -27.59 -0.74 -33.20
N GLN A 468 -27.91 0.40 -33.79
CA GLN A 468 -29.29 0.81 -34.11
C GLN A 468 -29.67 0.56 -35.59
N ASP A 469 -28.75 0.08 -36.41
CA ASP A 469 -28.97 -0.19 -37.84
C ASP A 469 -29.48 -1.63 -38.10
N SER A 470 -28.72 -2.44 -38.81
CA SER A 470 -29.01 -3.86 -39.02
C SER A 470 -27.79 -4.73 -38.85
N TYR A 471 -28.00 -5.98 -38.47
CA TYR A 471 -26.93 -6.98 -38.35
C TYR A 471 -26.14 -7.14 -39.68
N GLU A 472 -26.86 -7.14 -40.81
CA GLU A 472 -26.24 -7.27 -42.15
C GLU A 472 -25.35 -6.07 -42.47
N LEU A 473 -25.70 -4.88 -42.02
CA LEU A 473 -24.84 -3.70 -42.18
C LEU A 473 -23.56 -3.86 -41.34
N GLY A 474 -23.65 -4.35 -40.12
CA GLY A 474 -22.48 -4.68 -39.28
C GLY A 474 -21.53 -5.66 -39.96
N LEU A 475 -22.05 -6.74 -40.55
CA LEU A 475 -21.23 -7.69 -41.34
C LEU A 475 -20.54 -7.02 -42.55
N LYS A 476 -21.30 -6.25 -43.30
CA LYS A 476 -20.80 -5.53 -44.48
C LYS A 476 -19.70 -4.54 -44.14
N LEU A 477 -19.84 -3.80 -43.05
CA LEU A 477 -18.87 -2.82 -42.61
C LEU A 477 -17.65 -3.49 -42.01
N GLY A 478 -17.80 -4.56 -41.23
CA GLY A 478 -16.69 -5.28 -40.62
C GLY A 478 -15.70 -5.81 -41.65
N ILE A 479 -16.19 -6.54 -42.68
CA ILE A 479 -15.28 -7.04 -43.73
C ILE A 479 -14.72 -5.93 -44.63
N ARG A 480 -15.49 -4.82 -44.81
CA ARG A 480 -15.02 -3.65 -45.56
C ARG A 480 -13.83 -3.00 -44.86
N GLN A 481 -13.88 -2.84 -43.56
CA GLN A 481 -12.82 -2.24 -42.73
C GLN A 481 -11.58 -3.15 -42.73
N TRP A 482 -11.72 -4.45 -42.54
CA TRP A 482 -10.65 -5.41 -42.67
C TRP A 482 -9.89 -5.27 -44.01
N ASN A 483 -10.63 -5.24 -45.12
CA ASN A 483 -10.05 -5.12 -46.46
C ASN A 483 -9.43 -3.75 -46.76
N LYS A 484 -9.85 -2.70 -46.03
CA LYS A 484 -9.33 -1.35 -46.21
C LYS A 484 -7.92 -1.17 -45.64
N TYR A 485 -7.54 -1.93 -44.63
CA TYR A 485 -6.26 -1.83 -43.93
C TYR A 485 -5.44 -3.13 -44.00
N PRO A 486 -5.04 -3.60 -45.15
CA PRO A 486 -4.51 -4.96 -45.35
C PRO A 486 -3.16 -5.22 -44.63
N ASN A 487 -2.42 -4.18 -44.24
CA ASN A 487 -1.13 -4.29 -43.54
C ASN A 487 -1.14 -3.69 -42.15
N GLU A 488 -2.28 -3.20 -41.69
CA GLU A 488 -2.43 -2.42 -40.43
C GLU A 488 -3.60 -2.96 -39.62
N HIS A 489 -4.07 -4.16 -39.90
CA HIS A 489 -5.09 -4.84 -39.12
C HIS A 489 -4.50 -6.02 -38.34
N ASN A 490 -5.02 -6.26 -37.14
CA ASN A 490 -4.75 -7.47 -36.38
C ASN A 490 -6.05 -8.18 -36.05
N LEU A 491 -6.04 -9.51 -36.09
CA LEU A 491 -7.10 -10.34 -35.54
C LEU A 491 -6.53 -11.04 -34.31
N ILE A 492 -7.10 -10.73 -33.14
CA ILE A 492 -6.64 -11.14 -31.82
C ILE A 492 -7.70 -12.04 -31.18
N PRO A 493 -7.56 -13.38 -31.27
CA PRO A 493 -8.47 -14.29 -30.60
C PRO A 493 -8.47 -14.04 -29.08
N ILE A 494 -9.66 -13.92 -28.50
CA ILE A 494 -9.80 -13.61 -27.05
C ILE A 494 -9.18 -14.69 -26.19
N HIS A 495 -9.33 -15.97 -26.56
CA HIS A 495 -8.73 -17.09 -25.81
C HIS A 495 -7.20 -17.06 -25.80
N ASP A 496 -6.57 -16.58 -26.89
CA ASP A 496 -5.11 -16.41 -26.95
C ASP A 496 -4.67 -15.26 -26.03
N ALA A 497 -5.42 -14.15 -26.04
CA ALA A 497 -5.14 -13.00 -25.18
C ALA A 497 -5.33 -13.33 -23.67
N TRP A 498 -6.28 -14.17 -23.31
CA TRP A 498 -6.52 -14.62 -21.94
C TRP A 498 -5.40 -15.47 -21.34
N ASN A 499 -4.50 -16.03 -22.16
CA ASN A 499 -3.33 -16.73 -21.65
C ASN A 499 -2.43 -15.79 -20.83
N GLU A 500 -2.39 -14.52 -21.23
CA GLU A 500 -1.58 -13.48 -20.58
C GLU A 500 -2.43 -12.52 -19.73
N PHE A 501 -3.52 -12.00 -20.30
CA PHE A 501 -4.43 -11.04 -19.66
C PHE A 501 -5.73 -11.75 -19.28
N LYS A 502 -5.74 -12.37 -18.11
CA LYS A 502 -6.88 -13.17 -17.62
C LYS A 502 -8.14 -12.31 -17.47
N PRO A 503 -9.31 -12.86 -17.84
CA PRO A 503 -10.57 -12.15 -17.71
C PRO A 503 -10.90 -11.88 -16.24
N VAL A 504 -11.35 -10.68 -15.94
CA VAL A 504 -11.76 -10.27 -14.60
C VAL A 504 -13.28 -10.06 -14.57
N THR A 505 -13.90 -10.54 -13.51
CA THR A 505 -15.32 -10.32 -13.23
C THR A 505 -15.45 -9.58 -11.91
N VAL A 506 -16.22 -8.51 -11.88
CA VAL A 506 -16.43 -7.73 -10.66
C VAL A 506 -17.76 -8.11 -10.00
N PRO A 507 -17.87 -8.13 -8.66
CA PRO A 507 -19.10 -8.49 -7.94
C PRO A 507 -20.29 -7.64 -8.33
N GLU A 508 -20.09 -6.35 -8.63
CA GLU A 508 -21.12 -5.41 -9.06
C GLU A 508 -21.76 -5.78 -10.41
N SER A 509 -21.17 -6.69 -11.18
CA SER A 509 -21.76 -7.19 -12.43
C SER A 509 -23.06 -7.98 -12.19
N ASP A 510 -23.34 -8.39 -10.95
CA ASP A 510 -24.61 -9.05 -10.59
C ASP A 510 -25.77 -8.06 -10.41
N VAL A 511 -25.95 -7.16 -11.39
CA VAL A 511 -27.05 -6.20 -11.42
C VAL A 511 -28.30 -6.81 -12.05
N SER A 512 -29.48 -6.43 -11.54
CA SER A 512 -30.75 -6.85 -12.12
C SER A 512 -31.15 -5.91 -13.25
N LEU A 513 -30.88 -6.32 -14.49
CA LEU A 513 -31.28 -5.59 -15.68
C LEU A 513 -32.51 -6.26 -16.33
N GLN A 514 -33.41 -5.47 -16.90
CA GLN A 514 -34.60 -6.00 -17.57
C GLN A 514 -34.25 -6.43 -19.00
N PHE A 515 -34.43 -7.71 -19.29
CA PHE A 515 -34.29 -8.21 -20.65
C PHE A 515 -35.45 -7.69 -21.54
N PRO A 516 -35.19 -7.18 -22.76
CA PRO A 516 -36.21 -6.60 -23.63
C PRO A 516 -37.16 -7.69 -24.12
N LYS A 517 -38.47 -7.50 -23.81
CA LYS A 517 -39.53 -8.45 -24.22
C LYS A 517 -39.76 -8.38 -25.73
N GLY A 518 -39.82 -9.52 -26.39
CA GLY A 518 -40.15 -9.60 -27.83
C GLY A 518 -39.00 -9.14 -28.76
N ALA A 519 -37.80 -8.96 -28.23
CA ALA A 519 -36.61 -8.58 -29.04
C ALA A 519 -36.26 -9.66 -30.09
N ILE A 520 -36.43 -10.92 -29.74
CA ILE A 520 -36.16 -12.07 -30.63
C ILE A 520 -37.50 -12.55 -31.21
N LYS A 521 -37.65 -12.39 -32.54
CA LYS A 521 -38.84 -12.81 -33.31
C LYS A 521 -38.82 -14.27 -33.74
#